data_4964e90cbeeb1388bea55cbb1233bb4f
#
_entry.id   4964e90cbeeb1388bea55cbb1233bb4f
#
_cell.length_a   1.000
_cell.length_b   1.000
_cell.length_c   1.000
_cell.angle_alpha   90.00
_cell.angle_beta   90.00
_cell.angle_gamma   90.00
#
_symmetry.space_group_name_H-M   'P 1'
#
loop_
_entity.id
_entity.type
_entity.pdbx_description
1 polymer ?
#
loop_
_entity_poly.entity_id
_entity_poly.type
_entity_poly.pdbx_seq_one_letter_code
_entity_poly.pdbx_strand_id
1 'polypeptide(L)'
;MTEHAKRRAPGPSGRQGRPVRSRPCPFPKAATAALAVSMLAACATMAGITERTADSPSHAWAPPPKAEKPPAPLPSPSIPPDLQAQGKAWTLSDIVDVGLANNPQTRVAWDAARAASAAVSISQGAYLPEINATLPATKQKMAFAGGRFIIDQTTLTPTATLSLLLYDFGGREAGIQSARRALDAANWTQNAVLQNVILQIESVYYQYLSAKALLDAQETNLKGAQVNYEAANARHLAGLATIADVLQAKTILSTIELNIVTTRGLIQTLHGALASSMGLPANSAFDIAEGLPEDIPFDAVAKQVDLCIKDAAARRPDMAASRALVLQAEAGIRQARATFLPSFSLSGNIGRIYYQDNPVSNPFYMISVSVNLPFLFGLQEYQVLAAKAQAEAARDQMTELGRGIELQVWTSYYGLKTSEQKIKTARDLLESATASYDVAFGRYKEGVGSILDLLSAQTILQNGRVELVQAKSDWFLALVQFTHDTGALEPPAAPAKSGLPSSSEKGDHRP
;
A
#
# COMPACT_ATOMS: atom_id res chain seq x y z
N MET A 1 111.88 -4.86 -3.14
CA MET A 1 112.66 -6.12 -3.28
C MET A 1 111.67 -7.20 -3.67
N THR A 2 111.87 -7.70 -4.88
CA THR A 2 111.74 -9.06 -5.37
C THR A 2 110.31 -9.68 -5.30
N GLU A 3 109.72 -10.21 -6.26
CA GLU A 3 110.01 -10.74 -7.60
C GLU A 3 108.98 -11.83 -7.88
N HIS A 4 108.34 -11.79 -9.05
CA HIS A 4 107.85 -12.86 -9.90
C HIS A 4 107.08 -14.09 -9.35
N ALA A 5 105.84 -14.29 -9.94
CA ALA A 5 105.76 -15.44 -10.87
C ALA A 5 104.37 -15.43 -11.61
N LYS A 6 104.43 -15.35 -12.93
CA LYS A 6 103.39 -15.68 -13.90
C LYS A 6 103.06 -17.15 -13.86
N ARG A 7 101.74 -17.48 -13.80
CA ARG A 7 101.23 -18.74 -14.39
C ARG A 7 100.00 -18.51 -15.19
N ARG A 8 100.01 -18.87 -16.45
CA ARG A 8 98.93 -18.89 -17.43
C ARG A 8 97.82 -19.87 -17.07
N ALA A 9 96.57 -19.53 -17.27
CA ALA A 9 95.43 -20.41 -17.24
C ALA A 9 94.90 -20.70 -18.68
N PRO A 10 94.40 -21.91 -18.96
CA PRO A 10 93.78 -22.22 -20.27
C PRO A 10 92.31 -21.74 -20.33
N GLY A 11 91.90 -21.31 -21.50
CA GLY A 11 90.56 -20.80 -21.78
C GLY A 11 89.44 -21.88 -21.79
N PRO A 12 88.20 -21.54 -21.49
CA PRO A 12 87.11 -22.48 -21.62
C PRO A 12 86.44 -22.39 -23.03
N SER A 13 86.21 -23.59 -23.53
CA SER A 13 85.47 -23.85 -24.77
C SER A 13 84.06 -23.35 -24.73
N GLY A 14 83.67 -22.63 -25.80
CA GLY A 14 82.32 -22.13 -26.03
C GLY A 14 81.33 -23.27 -26.20
N ARG A 15 80.27 -23.26 -25.42
CA ARG A 15 78.97 -23.86 -25.77
C ARG A 15 78.00 -22.76 -26.06
N GLN A 16 77.68 -22.58 -27.34
CA GLN A 16 76.59 -21.80 -27.83
C GLN A 16 75.26 -22.41 -27.33
N GLY A 17 74.64 -21.78 -26.32
CA GLY A 17 73.29 -22.07 -25.91
C GLY A 17 72.33 -21.59 -27.00
N ARG A 18 71.51 -22.50 -27.55
CA ARG A 18 70.41 -22.21 -28.44
C ARG A 18 69.43 -21.27 -27.74
N PRO A 19 68.88 -20.23 -28.38
CA PRO A 19 67.83 -19.38 -27.80
C PRO A 19 66.56 -20.21 -27.69
N VAL A 20 66.08 -20.36 -26.44
CA VAL A 20 64.75 -20.90 -26.14
C VAL A 20 63.72 -19.87 -26.64
N ARG A 21 63.06 -20.19 -27.76
CA ARG A 21 61.89 -19.43 -28.25
C ARG A 21 60.79 -19.56 -27.23
N SER A 22 60.59 -18.55 -26.41
CA SER A 22 59.38 -18.37 -25.61
C SER A 22 58.17 -18.24 -26.56
N ARG A 23 57.27 -19.20 -26.56
CA ARG A 23 55.95 -19.06 -27.19
C ARG A 23 55.15 -18.08 -26.34
N PRO A 24 54.67 -16.95 -26.89
CA PRO A 24 53.76 -16.08 -26.14
C PRO A 24 52.47 -16.85 -25.90
N CYS A 25 52.04 -16.97 -24.62
CA CYS A 25 50.68 -17.37 -24.28
C CYS A 25 49.69 -16.41 -24.95
N PRO A 26 48.74 -16.92 -25.71
CA PRO A 26 47.72 -16.05 -26.34
C PRO A 26 46.77 -15.57 -25.24
N PHE A 27 47.05 -14.42 -24.64
CA PHE A 27 45.97 -13.65 -24.05
C PHE A 27 45.01 -13.30 -25.19
N PRO A 28 43.73 -13.64 -25.11
CA PRO A 28 42.80 -13.34 -26.20
C PRO A 28 42.69 -11.81 -26.30
N LYS A 29 43.21 -11.26 -27.39
CA LYS A 29 42.95 -9.85 -27.77
C LYS A 29 41.45 -9.53 -27.79
N ALA A 30 40.60 -10.53 -27.72
CA ALA A 30 39.16 -10.48 -27.55
C ALA A 30 38.71 -9.87 -26.20
N ALA A 31 39.47 -10.03 -25.09
CA ALA A 31 39.04 -9.51 -23.79
C ALA A 31 39.25 -7.98 -23.67
N THR A 32 40.30 -7.42 -24.28
CA THR A 32 40.48 -5.95 -24.31
C THR A 32 39.54 -5.28 -25.32
N ALA A 33 39.21 -5.97 -26.42
CA ALA A 33 38.21 -5.50 -27.36
C ALA A 33 36.80 -5.54 -26.77
N ALA A 34 36.46 -6.58 -25.99
CA ALA A 34 35.17 -6.67 -25.32
C ALA A 34 34.97 -5.58 -24.26
N LEU A 35 36.01 -5.18 -23.51
CA LEU A 35 35.91 -4.08 -22.53
C LEU A 35 35.80 -2.72 -23.22
N ALA A 36 36.48 -2.49 -24.34
CA ALA A 36 36.35 -1.27 -25.13
C ALA A 36 34.97 -1.16 -25.81
N VAL A 37 34.41 -2.27 -26.28
CA VAL A 37 33.06 -2.35 -26.87
C VAL A 37 31.99 -2.13 -25.81
N SER A 38 32.16 -2.62 -24.55
CA SER A 38 31.21 -2.37 -23.47
C SER A 38 31.24 -0.91 -22.97
N MET A 39 32.39 -0.23 -22.98
CA MET A 39 32.47 1.22 -22.69
C MET A 39 31.86 2.08 -23.81
N LEU A 40 32.02 1.70 -25.07
CA LEU A 40 31.38 2.38 -26.21
C LEU A 40 29.86 2.14 -26.22
N ALA A 41 29.39 0.96 -25.79
CA ALA A 41 27.97 0.67 -25.63
C ALA A 41 27.35 1.48 -24.48
N ALA A 42 28.07 1.77 -23.40
CA ALA A 42 27.61 2.63 -22.30
C ALA A 42 27.47 4.11 -22.71
N CYS A 43 28.30 4.60 -23.61
CA CYS A 43 28.15 5.96 -24.19
C CYS A 43 26.98 6.05 -25.19
N ALA A 44 26.65 4.97 -25.89
CA ALA A 44 25.50 4.93 -26.80
C ALA A 44 24.15 4.96 -26.06
N THR A 45 24.12 4.48 -24.78
CA THR A 45 22.90 4.52 -23.96
C THR A 45 22.56 5.90 -23.40
N MET A 46 23.51 6.85 -23.38
CA MET A 46 23.22 8.24 -22.98
C MET A 46 22.52 9.06 -24.08
N ALA A 47 22.66 8.69 -25.36
CA ALA A 47 21.94 9.33 -26.46
C ALA A 47 20.43 9.00 -26.46
N GLY A 48 20.01 7.94 -25.77
CA GLY A 48 18.59 7.51 -25.70
C GLY A 48 17.75 8.19 -24.62
N ILE A 49 18.30 9.13 -23.84
CA ILE A 49 17.51 9.82 -22.80
C ILE A 49 16.56 10.86 -23.42
N THR A 50 16.92 11.43 -24.56
CA THR A 50 16.08 12.40 -25.30
C THR A 50 14.95 11.72 -26.08
N GLU A 51 15.06 10.43 -26.39
CA GLU A 51 14.01 9.68 -27.10
C GLU A 51 12.84 9.25 -26.23
N ARG A 52 12.90 9.51 -24.89
CA ARG A 52 11.85 9.11 -23.93
C ARG A 52 10.91 10.22 -23.52
N THR A 53 11.10 11.41 -24.04
CA THR A 53 10.26 12.57 -23.75
C THR A 53 9.46 12.98 -24.97
N ALA A 54 8.32 13.64 -24.76
CA ALA A 54 7.56 14.25 -25.87
C ALA A 54 8.41 15.30 -26.59
N ASP A 55 8.25 15.41 -27.90
CA ASP A 55 9.03 16.34 -28.75
C ASP A 55 8.77 17.80 -28.44
N SER A 56 7.65 18.13 -27.81
CA SER A 56 7.29 19.49 -27.37
C SER A 56 6.29 19.44 -26.21
N PRO A 57 6.14 20.54 -25.43
CA PRO A 57 5.18 20.63 -24.33
C PRO A 57 3.71 20.48 -24.77
N SER A 58 3.42 20.66 -26.07
CA SER A 58 2.07 20.60 -26.64
C SER A 58 1.76 19.25 -27.30
N HIS A 59 2.73 18.34 -27.42
CA HIS A 59 2.51 17.00 -27.97
C HIS A 59 2.45 15.94 -26.88
N ALA A 60 1.44 15.05 -26.97
CA ALA A 60 1.37 13.90 -26.10
C ALA A 60 2.52 12.93 -26.42
N TRP A 61 3.21 12.47 -25.39
CA TRP A 61 4.22 11.43 -25.56
C TRP A 61 3.55 10.11 -25.98
N ALA A 62 4.15 9.43 -26.95
CA ALA A 62 3.79 8.08 -27.34
C ALA A 62 5.00 7.15 -27.18
N PRO A 63 4.83 5.91 -26.70
CA PRO A 63 5.94 4.98 -26.59
C PRO A 63 6.48 4.61 -27.97
N PRO A 64 7.81 4.43 -28.13
CA PRO A 64 8.40 4.03 -29.40
C PRO A 64 7.87 2.66 -29.84
N PRO A 65 7.60 2.44 -31.14
CA PRO A 65 6.87 1.27 -31.66
C PRO A 65 7.52 -0.10 -31.43
N LYS A 66 8.67 -0.17 -30.77
CA LYS A 66 9.41 -1.42 -30.49
C LYS A 66 9.50 -1.82 -29.01
N ALA A 67 8.92 -1.08 -28.09
CA ALA A 67 9.36 -1.19 -26.70
C ALA A 67 8.42 -1.92 -25.75
N GLU A 68 7.15 -2.08 -25.98
CA GLU A 68 6.32 -2.64 -24.92
C GLU A 68 5.53 -3.87 -25.39
N LYS A 69 5.91 -5.00 -24.78
CA LYS A 69 5.02 -6.12 -24.62
C LYS A 69 3.71 -5.56 -24.03
N PRO A 70 2.55 -5.81 -24.65
CA PRO A 70 1.29 -5.30 -24.09
C PRO A 70 1.25 -5.62 -22.59
N PRO A 71 0.77 -4.68 -21.77
CA PRO A 71 0.67 -4.93 -20.35
C PRO A 71 -0.06 -6.24 -20.13
N ALA A 72 0.43 -7.05 -19.20
CA ALA A 72 -0.23 -8.31 -18.87
C ALA A 72 -1.70 -7.99 -18.54
N PRO A 73 -2.66 -8.79 -19.02
CA PRO A 73 -4.06 -8.57 -18.68
C PRO A 73 -4.19 -8.52 -17.16
N LEU A 74 -5.04 -7.60 -16.67
CA LEU A 74 -5.33 -7.52 -15.24
C LEU A 74 -5.74 -8.91 -14.73
N PRO A 75 -5.28 -9.33 -13.56
CA PRO A 75 -5.67 -10.61 -13.00
C PRO A 75 -7.20 -10.68 -12.92
N SER A 76 -7.77 -11.80 -13.35
CA SER A 76 -9.21 -12.01 -13.24
C SER A 76 -9.63 -11.96 -11.77
N PRO A 77 -10.73 -11.26 -11.43
CA PRO A 77 -11.19 -11.18 -10.06
C PRO A 77 -11.58 -12.57 -9.52
N SER A 78 -11.22 -12.84 -8.28
CA SER A 78 -11.58 -14.07 -7.57
C SER A 78 -12.95 -13.91 -6.94
N ILE A 79 -14.00 -14.38 -7.61
CA ILE A 79 -15.35 -14.43 -7.06
C ILE A 79 -15.63 -15.88 -6.64
N PRO A 80 -16.09 -16.16 -5.40
CA PRO A 80 -16.45 -17.50 -4.98
C PRO A 80 -17.48 -18.15 -5.92
N PRO A 81 -17.37 -19.45 -6.21
CA PRO A 81 -18.24 -20.11 -7.19
C PRO A 81 -19.73 -20.05 -6.83
N ASP A 82 -20.05 -20.02 -5.54
CA ASP A 82 -21.40 -19.92 -4.99
C ASP A 82 -22.03 -18.53 -5.23
N LEU A 83 -21.22 -17.48 -5.36
CA LEU A 83 -21.64 -16.12 -5.69
C LEU A 83 -21.68 -15.86 -7.21
N GLN A 84 -21.07 -16.74 -8.00
CA GLN A 84 -21.16 -16.70 -9.48
C GLN A 84 -22.47 -17.27 -10.01
N ALA A 85 -23.24 -18.01 -9.17
CA ALA A 85 -24.51 -18.58 -9.58
C ALA A 85 -25.51 -17.46 -9.92
N GLN A 86 -26.05 -17.48 -11.14
CA GLN A 86 -27.04 -16.50 -11.59
C GLN A 86 -28.27 -16.53 -10.64
N GLY A 87 -28.62 -15.36 -10.10
CA GLY A 87 -29.80 -15.18 -9.25
C GLY A 87 -29.54 -15.27 -7.74
N LYS A 88 -28.31 -15.50 -7.28
CA LYS A 88 -27.98 -15.33 -5.86
C LYS A 88 -27.72 -13.86 -5.57
N ALA A 89 -28.54 -13.27 -4.73
CA ALA A 89 -28.33 -11.91 -4.26
C ALA A 89 -27.26 -11.91 -3.14
N TRP A 90 -26.33 -10.93 -3.20
CA TRP A 90 -25.19 -10.83 -2.30
C TRP A 90 -25.58 -10.09 -1.03
N THR A 91 -25.10 -10.62 0.10
CA THR A 91 -25.19 -9.94 1.40
C THR A 91 -24.01 -8.97 1.60
N LEU A 92 -24.12 -8.08 2.60
CA LEU A 92 -23.01 -7.19 2.97
C LEU A 92 -21.73 -7.96 3.28
N SER A 93 -21.82 -9.09 3.99
CA SER A 93 -20.68 -9.95 4.29
C SER A 93 -20.01 -10.50 3.04
N ASP A 94 -20.81 -10.99 2.08
CA ASP A 94 -20.28 -11.50 0.79
C ASP A 94 -19.53 -10.39 0.02
N ILE A 95 -20.07 -9.18 0.03
CA ILE A 95 -19.50 -8.00 -0.65
C ILE A 95 -18.16 -7.60 -0.01
N VAL A 96 -18.07 -7.59 1.31
CA VAL A 96 -16.85 -7.30 2.06
C VAL A 96 -15.79 -8.38 1.79
N ASP A 97 -16.14 -9.66 1.84
CA ASP A 97 -15.21 -10.76 1.60
C ASP A 97 -14.64 -10.73 0.17
N VAL A 98 -15.49 -10.52 -0.83
CA VAL A 98 -15.07 -10.34 -2.22
C VAL A 98 -14.15 -9.12 -2.36
N GLY A 99 -14.50 -8.03 -1.70
CA GLY A 99 -13.70 -6.81 -1.70
C GLY A 99 -12.31 -6.99 -1.09
N LEU A 100 -12.22 -7.57 0.09
CA LEU A 100 -10.94 -7.84 0.74
C LEU A 100 -10.03 -8.76 -0.08
N ALA A 101 -10.61 -9.73 -0.80
CA ALA A 101 -9.87 -10.66 -1.64
C ALA A 101 -9.35 -10.02 -2.95
N ASN A 102 -10.09 -9.08 -3.54
CA ASN A 102 -9.82 -8.56 -4.89
C ASN A 102 -9.26 -7.14 -4.90
N ASN A 103 -9.47 -6.33 -3.86
CA ASN A 103 -9.05 -4.93 -3.85
C ASN A 103 -7.51 -4.82 -3.96
N PRO A 104 -6.98 -4.03 -4.92
CA PRO A 104 -5.55 -3.85 -5.07
C PRO A 104 -4.85 -3.23 -3.84
N GLN A 105 -5.54 -2.40 -3.05
CA GLN A 105 -4.97 -1.76 -1.86
C GLN A 105 -4.60 -2.79 -0.79
N THR A 106 -5.43 -3.84 -0.60
CA THR A 106 -5.13 -4.92 0.35
C THR A 106 -3.89 -5.69 -0.07
N ARG A 107 -3.73 -5.96 -1.39
CA ARG A 107 -2.53 -6.62 -1.95
C ARG A 107 -1.28 -5.78 -1.79
N VAL A 108 -1.34 -4.48 -2.09
CA VAL A 108 -0.20 -3.56 -1.91
C VAL A 108 0.25 -3.53 -0.46
N ALA A 109 -0.68 -3.44 0.51
CA ALA A 109 -0.34 -3.44 1.92
C ALA A 109 0.28 -4.79 2.37
N TRP A 110 -0.26 -5.90 1.89
CA TRP A 110 0.29 -7.23 2.16
C TRP A 110 1.71 -7.42 1.57
N ASP A 111 1.94 -7.00 0.31
CA ASP A 111 3.25 -7.06 -0.31
C ASP A 111 4.27 -6.14 0.39
N ALA A 112 3.84 -4.99 0.91
CA ALA A 112 4.68 -4.13 1.75
C ALA A 112 5.10 -4.83 3.06
N ALA A 113 4.18 -5.54 3.72
CA ALA A 113 4.50 -6.34 4.90
C ALA A 113 5.46 -7.50 4.57
N ARG A 114 5.29 -8.16 3.42
CA ARG A 114 6.22 -9.20 2.94
C ARG A 114 7.62 -8.62 2.64
N ALA A 115 7.69 -7.45 2.04
CA ALA A 115 8.96 -6.76 1.80
C ALA A 115 9.66 -6.42 3.12
N ALA A 116 8.92 -5.94 4.12
CA ALA A 116 9.46 -5.69 5.46
C ALA A 116 9.93 -6.99 6.15
N SER A 117 9.22 -8.12 5.96
CA SER A 117 9.65 -9.44 6.44
C SER A 117 10.95 -9.89 5.79
N ALA A 118 11.11 -9.68 4.48
CA ALA A 118 12.35 -9.94 3.78
C ALA A 118 13.51 -9.06 4.29
N ALA A 119 13.23 -7.78 4.61
CA ALA A 119 14.23 -6.86 5.19
C ALA A 119 14.73 -7.34 6.56
N VAL A 120 13.89 -7.96 7.39
CA VAL A 120 14.32 -8.63 8.64
C VAL A 120 15.32 -9.74 8.32
N SER A 121 15.02 -10.60 7.35
CA SER A 121 15.90 -11.69 6.94
C SER A 121 17.24 -11.18 6.39
N ILE A 122 17.21 -10.11 5.60
CA ILE A 122 18.43 -9.42 5.11
C ILE A 122 19.26 -8.91 6.30
N SER A 123 18.61 -8.27 7.29
CA SER A 123 19.31 -7.78 8.48
C SER A 123 19.93 -8.91 9.32
N GLN A 124 19.25 -10.06 9.40
CA GLN A 124 19.79 -11.27 10.03
C GLN A 124 20.98 -11.85 9.27
N GLY A 125 21.02 -11.68 7.94
CA GLY A 125 22.14 -12.06 7.09
C GLY A 125 23.48 -11.44 7.50
N ALA A 126 23.46 -10.30 8.22
CA ALA A 126 24.69 -9.68 8.76
C ALA A 126 25.46 -10.57 9.77
N TYR A 127 24.84 -11.64 10.29
CA TYR A 127 25.52 -12.64 11.11
C TYR A 127 26.18 -13.76 10.30
N LEU A 128 25.91 -13.84 9.00
CA LEU A 128 26.48 -14.84 8.12
C LEU A 128 27.79 -14.35 7.50
N PRO A 129 28.73 -15.26 7.19
CA PRO A 129 29.93 -14.90 6.45
C PRO A 129 29.58 -14.48 5.02
N GLU A 130 30.20 -13.40 4.56
CA GLU A 130 30.13 -12.96 3.17
C GLU A 130 31.30 -13.57 2.39
N ILE A 131 31.03 -14.22 1.26
CA ILE A 131 32.04 -14.82 0.38
C ILE A 131 31.93 -14.12 -0.98
N ASN A 132 33.00 -13.43 -1.36
CA ASN A 132 33.11 -12.74 -2.64
C ASN A 132 34.22 -13.40 -3.49
N ALA A 133 33.88 -13.70 -4.75
CA ALA A 133 34.85 -14.13 -5.75
C ALA A 133 35.14 -13.02 -6.74
N THR A 134 36.40 -12.66 -6.92
CA THR A 134 36.84 -11.61 -7.84
C THR A 134 37.90 -12.11 -8.80
N LEU A 135 37.96 -11.56 -10.00
CA LEU A 135 38.92 -11.87 -11.05
C LEU A 135 39.56 -10.59 -11.61
N PRO A 136 40.40 -9.89 -10.83
CA PRO A 136 41.04 -8.70 -11.30
C PRO A 136 42.15 -9.02 -12.31
N ALA A 137 42.14 -8.31 -13.44
CA ALA A 137 43.28 -8.23 -14.38
C ALA A 137 43.94 -6.85 -14.21
N THR A 138 45.15 -6.83 -13.73
CA THR A 138 45.85 -5.58 -13.38
C THR A 138 47.12 -5.44 -14.19
N LYS A 139 47.29 -4.29 -14.85
CA LYS A 139 48.58 -3.89 -15.44
C LYS A 139 49.16 -2.78 -14.57
N GLN A 140 50.34 -3.04 -14.01
CA GLN A 140 51.01 -2.08 -13.14
C GLN A 140 52.48 -1.90 -13.57
N LYS A 141 52.93 -0.64 -13.47
CA LYS A 141 54.33 -0.26 -13.64
C LYS A 141 54.76 0.49 -12.39
N MET A 142 55.66 -0.10 -11.65
CA MET A 142 56.16 0.40 -10.36
C MET A 142 57.68 0.53 -10.40
N ALA A 143 58.20 1.63 -9.87
CA ALA A 143 59.61 1.85 -9.71
C ALA A 143 60.03 1.67 -8.23
N PHE A 144 61.02 0.89 -7.96
CA PHE A 144 61.57 0.61 -6.60
C PHE A 144 63.02 1.16 -6.49
N ALA A 145 63.45 1.40 -5.27
CA ALA A 145 64.80 1.84 -4.92
C ALA A 145 65.26 3.08 -5.70
N GLY A 146 64.41 4.14 -5.76
CA GLY A 146 64.74 5.35 -6.46
C GLY A 146 64.77 5.23 -7.98
N GLY A 147 64.00 4.30 -8.57
CA GLY A 147 63.95 4.05 -10.00
C GLY A 147 64.95 3.04 -10.53
N ARG A 148 65.77 2.40 -9.66
CA ARG A 148 66.75 1.40 -10.08
C ARG A 148 66.14 0.09 -10.56
N PHE A 149 64.94 -0.26 -10.07
CA PHE A 149 64.18 -1.43 -10.49
C PHE A 149 62.77 -0.98 -10.96
N ILE A 150 62.45 -1.33 -12.17
CA ILE A 150 61.11 -1.09 -12.74
C ILE A 150 60.44 -2.44 -12.94
N ILE A 151 59.31 -2.63 -12.28
CA ILE A 151 58.43 -3.79 -12.50
C ILE A 151 57.31 -3.32 -13.39
N ASP A 152 57.23 -3.82 -14.62
CA ASP A 152 56.12 -3.64 -15.55
C ASP A 152 55.51 -5.01 -15.80
N GLN A 153 54.36 -5.25 -15.18
CA GLN A 153 53.71 -6.59 -15.21
C GLN A 153 52.23 -6.50 -15.37
N THR A 154 51.68 -7.47 -16.07
CA THR A 154 50.25 -7.73 -16.12
C THR A 154 49.93 -8.99 -15.34
N THR A 155 49.01 -8.90 -14.40
CA THR A 155 48.61 -10.03 -13.55
C THR A 155 47.12 -10.29 -13.66
N LEU A 156 46.75 -11.59 -13.58
CA LEU A 156 45.39 -12.06 -13.40
C LEU A 156 45.34 -12.77 -12.05
N THR A 157 44.44 -12.30 -11.16
CA THR A 157 44.44 -12.75 -9.76
C THR A 157 43.02 -13.21 -9.33
N PRO A 158 42.60 -14.43 -9.74
CA PRO A 158 41.37 -14.99 -9.17
C PRO A 158 41.51 -15.11 -7.64
N THR A 159 40.57 -14.52 -6.91
CA THR A 159 40.61 -14.46 -5.45
C THR A 159 39.19 -14.72 -4.90
N ALA A 160 39.11 -15.60 -3.91
CA ALA A 160 37.93 -15.73 -3.07
C ALA A 160 38.21 -15.07 -1.70
N THR A 161 37.35 -14.18 -1.28
CA THR A 161 37.46 -13.45 0.00
C THR A 161 36.27 -13.80 0.88
N LEU A 162 36.58 -14.21 2.12
CA LEU A 162 35.59 -14.38 3.19
C LEU A 162 35.68 -13.16 4.12
N SER A 163 34.56 -12.58 4.47
CA SER A 163 34.45 -11.54 5.52
C SER A 163 33.36 -11.91 6.51
N LEU A 164 33.64 -11.80 7.79
CA LEU A 164 32.71 -12.06 8.88
C LEU A 164 32.93 -11.07 10.01
N LEU A 165 31.88 -10.31 10.35
CA LEU A 165 31.89 -9.47 11.52
C LEU A 165 31.64 -10.37 12.75
N LEU A 166 32.65 -10.51 13.63
CA LEU A 166 32.59 -11.38 14.81
C LEU A 166 31.79 -10.72 15.93
N TYR A 167 32.13 -9.46 16.26
CA TYR A 167 31.50 -8.74 17.36
C TYR A 167 31.46 -7.22 17.11
N ASP A 168 30.36 -6.55 17.46
CA ASP A 168 30.10 -5.14 17.20
C ASP A 168 29.31 -4.43 18.34
N PHE A 169 29.36 -4.96 19.54
CA PHE A 169 28.70 -4.40 20.72
C PHE A 169 27.20 -4.11 20.53
N GLY A 170 26.53 -4.95 19.76
CA GLY A 170 25.08 -4.93 19.58
C GLY A 170 24.59 -4.05 18.43
N GLY A 171 25.45 -3.56 17.55
CA GLY A 171 25.05 -2.77 16.36
C GLY A 171 24.15 -3.57 15.42
N ARG A 172 24.55 -4.80 15.07
CA ARG A 172 23.74 -5.72 14.26
C ARG A 172 22.41 -6.06 14.92
N GLU A 173 22.43 -6.37 16.21
CA GLU A 173 21.21 -6.69 16.95
C GLU A 173 20.25 -5.49 16.97
N ALA A 174 20.73 -4.27 17.17
CA ALA A 174 19.93 -3.06 17.09
C ALA A 174 19.36 -2.85 15.69
N GLY A 175 20.13 -3.14 14.63
CA GLY A 175 19.67 -3.14 13.24
C GLY A 175 18.54 -4.15 12.98
N ILE A 176 18.70 -5.38 13.48
CA ILE A 176 17.66 -6.43 13.38
C ILE A 176 16.41 -6.03 14.16
N GLN A 177 16.55 -5.45 15.35
CA GLN A 177 15.42 -4.97 16.13
C GLN A 177 14.69 -3.82 15.40
N SER A 178 15.43 -2.90 14.79
CA SER A 178 14.85 -1.85 13.96
C SER A 178 14.03 -2.45 12.80
N ALA A 179 14.60 -3.43 12.08
CA ALA A 179 13.89 -4.11 10.99
C ALA A 179 12.65 -4.89 11.48
N ARG A 180 12.71 -5.55 12.65
CA ARG A 180 11.55 -6.23 13.25
C ARG A 180 10.43 -5.24 13.60
N ARG A 181 10.78 -4.06 14.17
CA ARG A 181 9.78 -3.03 14.49
C ARG A 181 9.19 -2.39 13.23
N ALA A 182 9.98 -2.27 12.16
CA ALA A 182 9.47 -1.88 10.84
C ALA A 182 8.46 -2.92 10.28
N LEU A 183 8.74 -4.22 10.46
CA LEU A 183 7.79 -5.28 10.11
C LEU A 183 6.51 -5.22 10.95
N ASP A 184 6.63 -5.01 12.27
CA ASP A 184 5.45 -4.83 13.14
C ASP A 184 4.60 -3.66 12.65
N ALA A 185 5.23 -2.51 12.33
CA ALA A 185 4.52 -1.35 11.77
C ALA A 185 3.84 -1.66 10.44
N ALA A 186 4.50 -2.38 9.53
CA ALA A 186 3.93 -2.76 8.24
C ALA A 186 2.72 -3.69 8.40
N ASN A 187 2.77 -4.66 9.32
CA ASN A 187 1.64 -5.55 9.62
C ASN A 187 0.44 -4.78 10.19
N TRP A 188 0.67 -3.86 11.11
CA TRP A 188 -0.40 -3.01 11.65
C TRP A 188 -0.96 -2.04 10.59
N THR A 189 -0.11 -1.53 9.71
CA THR A 189 -0.54 -0.71 8.56
C THR A 189 -1.41 -1.52 7.62
N GLN A 190 -1.08 -2.80 7.37
CA GLN A 190 -1.94 -3.69 6.60
C GLN A 190 -3.33 -3.81 7.24
N ASN A 191 -3.41 -4.00 8.56
CA ASN A 191 -4.70 -4.08 9.27
C ASN A 191 -5.48 -2.76 9.16
N ALA A 192 -4.81 -1.60 9.22
CA ALA A 192 -5.46 -0.31 9.01
C ALA A 192 -6.02 -0.18 7.58
N VAL A 193 -5.28 -0.63 6.56
CA VAL A 193 -5.76 -0.64 5.18
C VAL A 193 -6.97 -1.56 5.02
N LEU A 194 -7.00 -2.73 5.66
CA LEU A 194 -8.18 -3.61 5.63
C LEU A 194 -9.41 -2.90 6.21
N GLN A 195 -9.29 -2.22 7.37
CA GLN A 195 -10.39 -1.45 7.95
C GLN A 195 -10.86 -0.30 7.03
N ASN A 196 -9.93 0.41 6.39
CA ASN A 196 -10.28 1.47 5.44
C ASN A 196 -11.02 0.93 4.20
N VAL A 197 -10.62 -0.23 3.68
CA VAL A 197 -11.31 -0.88 2.55
C VAL A 197 -12.72 -1.30 2.96
N ILE A 198 -12.90 -1.87 4.15
CA ILE A 198 -14.23 -2.22 4.68
C ILE A 198 -15.10 -0.96 4.80
N LEU A 199 -14.59 0.11 5.43
CA LEU A 199 -15.30 1.39 5.54
C LEU A 199 -15.75 1.91 4.18
N GLN A 200 -14.87 1.86 3.17
CA GLN A 200 -15.19 2.32 1.82
C GLN A 200 -16.30 1.48 1.19
N ILE A 201 -16.22 0.16 1.28
CA ILE A 201 -17.21 -0.77 0.74
C ILE A 201 -18.57 -0.55 1.42
N GLU A 202 -18.62 -0.54 2.75
CA GLU A 202 -19.85 -0.35 3.52
C GLU A 202 -20.48 1.02 3.25
N SER A 203 -19.66 2.08 3.13
CA SER A 203 -20.15 3.41 2.81
C SER A 203 -20.84 3.46 1.45
N VAL A 204 -20.24 2.88 0.41
CA VAL A 204 -20.84 2.84 -0.93
C VAL A 204 -22.06 1.91 -0.95
N TYR A 205 -22.02 0.81 -0.21
CA TYR A 205 -23.15 -0.11 -0.06
C TYR A 205 -24.39 0.60 0.52
N TYR A 206 -24.25 1.31 1.66
CA TYR A 206 -25.38 2.03 2.25
C TYR A 206 -25.85 3.21 1.39
N GLN A 207 -24.95 3.87 0.65
CA GLN A 207 -25.35 4.88 -0.36
C GLN A 207 -26.19 4.27 -1.49
N TYR A 208 -25.82 3.07 -1.96
CA TYR A 208 -26.57 2.34 -2.98
C TYR A 208 -27.96 1.93 -2.47
N LEU A 209 -28.06 1.37 -1.26
CA LEU A 209 -29.35 1.04 -0.64
C LEU A 209 -30.24 2.27 -0.41
N SER A 210 -29.61 3.38 0.00
CA SER A 210 -30.31 4.67 0.16
C SER A 210 -30.88 5.17 -1.16
N ALA A 211 -30.14 5.08 -2.25
CA ALA A 211 -30.62 5.48 -3.58
C ALA A 211 -31.76 4.59 -4.07
N LYS A 212 -31.74 3.28 -3.76
CA LYS A 212 -32.89 2.37 -4.04
C LYS A 212 -34.14 2.77 -3.22
N ALA A 213 -33.97 3.04 -1.92
CA ALA A 213 -35.08 3.47 -1.05
C ALA A 213 -35.62 4.84 -1.46
N LEU A 214 -34.76 5.76 -1.92
CA LEU A 214 -35.15 7.04 -2.46
C LEU A 214 -35.98 6.88 -3.74
N LEU A 215 -35.59 5.96 -4.63
CA LEU A 215 -36.35 5.66 -5.85
C LEU A 215 -37.77 5.15 -5.49
N ASP A 216 -37.90 4.25 -4.54
CA ASP A 216 -39.21 3.72 -4.09
C ASP A 216 -40.11 4.85 -3.50
N ALA A 217 -39.51 5.71 -2.66
CA ALA A 217 -40.22 6.89 -2.14
C ALA A 217 -40.68 7.83 -3.27
N GLN A 218 -39.87 8.08 -4.28
CA GLN A 218 -40.21 8.90 -5.43
C GLN A 218 -41.29 8.26 -6.32
N GLU A 219 -41.23 6.94 -6.54
CA GLU A 219 -42.26 6.21 -7.28
C GLU A 219 -43.64 6.24 -6.54
N THR A 220 -43.59 6.17 -5.20
CA THR A 220 -44.78 6.39 -4.37
C THR A 220 -45.31 7.83 -4.50
N ASN A 221 -44.42 8.82 -4.51
CA ASN A 221 -44.81 10.23 -4.73
C ASN A 221 -45.37 10.47 -6.13
N LEU A 222 -44.84 9.77 -7.16
CA LEU A 222 -45.33 9.84 -8.54
C LEU A 222 -46.80 9.41 -8.64
N LYS A 223 -47.15 8.27 -7.98
CA LYS A 223 -48.53 7.79 -7.95
C LYS A 223 -49.48 8.83 -7.36
N GLY A 224 -49.11 9.46 -6.25
CA GLY A 224 -49.92 10.55 -5.63
C GLY A 224 -50.04 11.77 -6.53
N ALA A 225 -48.94 12.19 -7.19
CA ALA A 225 -48.97 13.34 -8.11
C ALA A 225 -49.83 13.08 -9.35
N GLN A 226 -49.84 11.85 -9.84
CA GLN A 226 -50.64 11.41 -10.96
C GLN A 226 -52.13 11.51 -10.65
N VAL A 227 -52.55 11.02 -9.47
CA VAL A 227 -53.94 11.16 -8.98
C VAL A 227 -54.36 12.62 -8.87
N ASN A 228 -53.49 13.48 -8.32
CA ASN A 228 -53.80 14.91 -8.17
C ASN A 228 -53.88 15.63 -9.52
N TYR A 229 -53.01 15.30 -10.49
CA TYR A 229 -53.10 15.84 -11.86
C TYR A 229 -54.40 15.41 -12.56
N GLU A 230 -54.76 14.12 -12.47
CA GLU A 230 -56.02 13.61 -13.05
C GLU A 230 -57.24 14.26 -12.43
N ALA A 231 -57.27 14.47 -11.11
CA ALA A 231 -58.34 15.15 -10.40
C ALA A 231 -58.44 16.61 -10.84
N ALA A 232 -57.34 17.35 -10.97
CA ALA A 232 -57.31 18.72 -11.46
C ALA A 232 -57.84 18.84 -12.91
N ASN A 233 -57.39 17.90 -13.77
CA ASN A 233 -57.83 17.87 -15.18
C ASN A 233 -59.32 17.53 -15.33
N ALA A 234 -59.84 16.57 -14.57
CA ALA A 234 -61.27 16.23 -14.57
C ALA A 234 -62.17 17.42 -14.13
N ARG A 235 -61.76 18.17 -13.08
CA ARG A 235 -62.48 19.37 -12.62
C ARG A 235 -62.38 20.49 -13.65
N HIS A 236 -61.30 20.67 -14.35
CA HIS A 236 -61.15 21.63 -15.43
C HIS A 236 -62.10 21.31 -16.58
N LEU A 237 -62.16 20.06 -17.02
CA LEU A 237 -63.11 19.63 -18.06
C LEU A 237 -64.61 19.82 -17.66
N ALA A 238 -64.90 19.73 -16.36
CA ALA A 238 -66.20 20.01 -15.80
C ALA A 238 -66.47 21.52 -15.59
N GLY A 239 -65.50 22.41 -15.93
CA GLY A 239 -65.64 23.88 -15.73
C GLY A 239 -65.47 24.32 -14.27
N LEU A 240 -65.02 23.44 -13.37
CA LEU A 240 -64.89 23.69 -11.92
C LEU A 240 -63.44 24.08 -11.49
N ALA A 241 -62.50 24.11 -12.39
CA ALA A 241 -61.11 24.49 -12.14
C ALA A 241 -60.50 25.23 -13.33
N THR A 242 -59.45 26.01 -13.10
CA THR A 242 -58.70 26.75 -14.13
C THR A 242 -57.67 25.89 -14.84
N ILE A 243 -57.27 26.29 -16.05
CA ILE A 243 -56.11 25.64 -16.74
C ILE A 243 -54.82 25.84 -15.95
N ALA A 244 -54.69 26.91 -15.17
CA ALA A 244 -53.53 27.15 -14.30
C ALA A 244 -53.39 26.04 -13.25
N ASP A 245 -54.49 25.54 -12.68
CA ASP A 245 -54.51 24.45 -11.69
C ASP A 245 -53.99 23.16 -12.29
N VAL A 246 -54.40 22.84 -13.53
CA VAL A 246 -53.90 21.65 -14.27
C VAL A 246 -52.43 21.77 -14.57
N LEU A 247 -51.97 22.94 -15.01
CA LEU A 247 -50.56 23.17 -15.33
C LEU A 247 -49.65 23.10 -14.10
N GLN A 248 -50.12 23.58 -12.93
CA GLN A 248 -49.39 23.46 -11.66
C GLN A 248 -49.25 22.00 -11.22
N ALA A 249 -50.33 21.22 -11.25
CA ALA A 249 -50.30 19.79 -10.95
C ALA A 249 -49.39 19.03 -11.92
N LYS A 250 -49.40 19.36 -13.21
CA LYS A 250 -48.52 18.78 -14.23
C LYS A 250 -47.07 19.14 -13.97
N THR A 251 -46.74 20.34 -13.53
CA THR A 251 -45.40 20.77 -13.19
C THR A 251 -44.81 19.92 -12.05
N ILE A 252 -45.58 19.66 -10.99
CA ILE A 252 -45.16 18.79 -9.89
C ILE A 252 -44.95 17.36 -10.38
N LEU A 253 -45.86 16.82 -11.18
CA LEU A 253 -45.72 15.49 -11.78
C LEU A 253 -44.41 15.37 -12.56
N SER A 254 -44.16 16.30 -13.49
CA SER A 254 -42.95 16.29 -14.32
C SER A 254 -41.65 16.47 -13.49
N THR A 255 -41.71 17.23 -12.39
CA THR A 255 -40.58 17.38 -11.46
C THR A 255 -40.24 16.05 -10.80
N ILE A 256 -41.23 15.25 -10.38
CA ILE A 256 -41.01 13.93 -9.78
C ILE A 256 -40.46 12.96 -10.82
N GLU A 257 -40.98 12.96 -12.04
CA GLU A 257 -40.45 12.15 -13.16
C GLU A 257 -38.97 12.46 -13.42
N LEU A 258 -38.58 13.72 -13.43
CA LEU A 258 -37.19 14.16 -13.57
C LEU A 258 -36.32 13.63 -12.43
N ASN A 259 -36.79 13.72 -11.17
CA ASN A 259 -36.07 13.19 -10.01
C ASN A 259 -35.91 11.68 -10.09
N ILE A 260 -36.91 10.93 -10.55
CA ILE A 260 -36.82 9.48 -10.77
C ILE A 260 -35.73 9.13 -11.80
N VAL A 261 -35.69 9.85 -12.93
CA VAL A 261 -34.64 9.63 -13.96
C VAL A 261 -33.25 9.88 -13.38
N THR A 262 -33.10 10.98 -12.61
CA THR A 262 -31.83 11.31 -11.94
C THR A 262 -31.41 10.23 -10.94
N THR A 263 -32.36 9.76 -10.11
CA THR A 263 -32.08 8.74 -9.09
C THR A 263 -31.74 7.38 -9.73
N ARG A 264 -32.39 7.01 -10.83
CA ARG A 264 -32.02 5.80 -11.59
C ARG A 264 -30.60 5.88 -12.14
N GLY A 265 -30.19 7.05 -12.65
CA GLY A 265 -28.80 7.28 -13.06
C GLY A 265 -27.81 7.16 -11.90
N LEU A 266 -28.15 7.70 -10.73
CA LEU A 266 -27.35 7.59 -9.51
C LEU A 266 -27.18 6.14 -9.05
N ILE A 267 -28.25 5.33 -9.09
CA ILE A 267 -28.17 3.89 -8.75
C ILE A 267 -27.17 3.16 -9.64
N GLN A 268 -27.17 3.43 -10.95
CA GLN A 268 -26.19 2.82 -11.87
C GLN A 268 -24.76 3.26 -11.55
N THR A 269 -24.56 4.52 -11.22
CA THR A 269 -23.24 5.05 -10.83
C THR A 269 -22.75 4.41 -9.53
N LEU A 270 -23.61 4.29 -8.52
CA LEU A 270 -23.28 3.68 -7.23
C LEU A 270 -23.05 2.17 -7.36
N HIS A 271 -23.78 1.48 -8.25
CA HIS A 271 -23.52 0.08 -8.56
C HIS A 271 -22.10 -0.13 -9.13
N GLY A 272 -21.69 0.71 -10.10
CA GLY A 272 -20.33 0.69 -10.63
C GLY A 272 -19.26 1.07 -9.59
N ALA A 273 -19.59 2.04 -8.71
CA ALA A 273 -18.70 2.44 -7.62
C ALA A 273 -18.52 1.30 -6.59
N LEU A 274 -19.59 0.56 -6.28
CA LEU A 274 -19.53 -0.61 -5.39
C LEU A 274 -18.68 -1.73 -6.02
N ALA A 275 -18.89 -2.04 -7.30
CA ALA A 275 -18.03 -2.98 -8.03
C ALA A 275 -16.54 -2.57 -7.93
N SER A 276 -16.26 -1.29 -8.19
CA SER A 276 -14.89 -0.75 -8.13
C SER A 276 -14.30 -0.83 -6.71
N SER A 277 -15.08 -0.55 -5.66
CA SER A 277 -14.62 -0.67 -4.27
C SER A 277 -14.26 -2.11 -3.88
N MET A 278 -14.96 -3.09 -4.48
CA MET A 278 -14.63 -4.52 -4.36
C MET A 278 -13.43 -4.95 -5.22
N GLY A 279 -12.85 -4.06 -6.03
CA GLY A 279 -11.79 -4.42 -7.00
C GLY A 279 -12.29 -5.18 -8.23
N LEU A 280 -13.60 -5.13 -8.50
CA LEU A 280 -14.23 -5.68 -9.69
C LEU A 280 -14.34 -4.64 -10.81
N PRO A 281 -14.44 -5.06 -12.08
CA PRO A 281 -14.81 -4.16 -13.17
C PRO A 281 -16.16 -3.48 -12.89
N ALA A 282 -16.29 -2.18 -13.19
CA ALA A 282 -17.50 -1.41 -12.89
C ALA A 282 -18.79 -1.93 -13.56
N ASN A 283 -18.64 -2.71 -14.64
CA ASN A 283 -19.73 -3.35 -15.38
C ASN A 283 -20.03 -4.79 -14.91
N SER A 284 -19.47 -5.21 -13.77
CA SER A 284 -19.75 -6.54 -13.18
C SER A 284 -21.24 -6.63 -12.79
N ALA A 285 -21.88 -7.74 -13.18
CA ALA A 285 -23.27 -7.99 -12.83
C ALA A 285 -23.33 -8.71 -11.46
N PHE A 286 -24.00 -8.11 -10.51
CA PHE A 286 -24.36 -8.69 -9.21
C PHE A 286 -25.66 -8.02 -8.73
N ASP A 287 -26.42 -8.71 -7.91
CA ASP A 287 -27.63 -8.18 -7.29
C ASP A 287 -27.48 -8.19 -5.77
N ILE A 288 -28.14 -7.21 -5.11
CA ILE A 288 -28.13 -7.05 -3.66
C ILE A 288 -29.53 -7.35 -3.14
N ALA A 289 -29.62 -8.36 -2.26
CA ALA A 289 -30.88 -8.85 -1.71
C ALA A 289 -31.56 -7.86 -0.78
N GLU A 290 -30.75 -7.07 -0.08
CA GLU A 290 -31.19 -6.26 1.03
C GLU A 290 -31.70 -4.90 0.58
N GLY A 291 -32.76 -4.41 1.24
CA GLY A 291 -33.17 -3.01 1.23
C GLY A 291 -32.50 -2.25 2.38
N LEU A 292 -32.68 -0.94 2.42
CA LEU A 292 -32.28 -0.14 3.58
C LEU A 292 -33.06 -0.65 4.82
N PRO A 293 -32.37 -1.10 5.92
CA PRO A 293 -33.05 -1.67 7.05
C PRO A 293 -34.08 -0.73 7.68
N GLU A 294 -35.24 -1.26 8.04
CA GLU A 294 -36.29 -0.47 8.70
C GLU A 294 -36.04 -0.31 10.19
N ASP A 295 -35.56 -1.38 10.83
CA ASP A 295 -35.24 -1.38 12.25
C ASP A 295 -33.85 -0.83 12.49
N ILE A 296 -33.78 0.22 13.29
CA ILE A 296 -32.55 0.94 13.61
C ILE A 296 -32.23 0.65 15.07
N PRO A 297 -31.07 0.01 15.36
CA PRO A 297 -30.66 -0.27 16.74
C PRO A 297 -30.10 1.02 17.39
N PHE A 298 -30.97 1.80 18.03
CA PHE A 298 -30.59 3.05 18.72
C PHE A 298 -29.66 2.81 19.94
N ASP A 299 -29.53 1.58 20.43
CA ASP A 299 -28.67 1.23 21.56
C ASP A 299 -27.17 1.13 21.20
N ALA A 300 -26.82 1.33 19.93
CA ALA A 300 -25.43 1.21 19.46
C ALA A 300 -24.47 2.22 20.14
N VAL A 301 -24.98 3.29 20.77
CA VAL A 301 -24.21 4.36 21.43
C VAL A 301 -24.53 4.44 22.93
N ALA A 302 -24.55 3.32 23.62
CA ALA A 302 -24.77 3.30 25.08
C ALA A 302 -23.55 3.80 25.91
N LYS A 303 -22.36 3.79 25.33
CA LYS A 303 -21.12 4.19 26.04
C LYS A 303 -20.93 5.70 26.00
N GLN A 304 -20.27 6.23 27.05
CA GLN A 304 -19.81 7.63 27.08
C GLN A 304 -18.65 7.82 26.08
N VAL A 305 -18.58 9.00 25.45
CA VAL A 305 -17.58 9.33 24.43
C VAL A 305 -16.14 9.15 24.91
N ASP A 306 -15.84 9.47 26.17
CA ASP A 306 -14.49 9.32 26.76
C ASP A 306 -14.03 7.86 26.81
N LEU A 307 -14.96 6.91 27.01
CA LEU A 307 -14.66 5.49 26.96
C LEU A 307 -14.40 5.04 25.51
N CYS A 308 -15.16 5.55 24.55
CA CYS A 308 -14.96 5.27 23.14
C CYS A 308 -13.58 5.75 22.65
N ILE A 309 -13.15 6.95 23.08
CA ILE A 309 -11.81 7.50 22.78
C ILE A 309 -10.71 6.59 23.34
N LYS A 310 -10.83 6.15 24.59
CA LYS A 310 -9.85 5.24 25.22
C LYS A 310 -9.80 3.89 24.50
N ASP A 311 -10.97 3.33 24.17
CA ASP A 311 -11.08 2.08 23.43
C ASP A 311 -10.42 2.22 22.05
N ALA A 312 -10.67 3.31 21.32
CA ALA A 312 -10.08 3.61 20.03
C ALA A 312 -8.55 3.67 20.09
N ALA A 313 -8.00 4.41 21.06
CA ALA A 313 -6.54 4.50 21.23
C ALA A 313 -5.87 3.13 21.52
N ALA A 314 -6.62 2.18 22.07
CA ALA A 314 -6.13 0.82 22.34
C ALA A 314 -6.28 -0.13 21.14
N ARG A 315 -7.36 -0.02 20.37
CA ARG A 315 -7.76 -1.00 19.33
C ARG A 315 -7.32 -0.62 17.93
N ARG A 316 -7.15 0.67 17.64
CA ARG A 316 -6.85 1.13 16.27
C ARG A 316 -5.48 0.63 15.79
N PRO A 317 -5.42 -0.01 14.62
CA PRO A 317 -4.17 -0.54 14.09
C PRO A 317 -3.19 0.55 13.64
N ASP A 318 -3.66 1.71 13.19
CA ASP A 318 -2.80 2.85 12.84
C ASP A 318 -2.03 3.39 14.06
N MET A 319 -2.66 3.41 15.25
CA MET A 319 -1.99 3.76 16.50
C MET A 319 -0.96 2.70 16.90
N ALA A 320 -1.26 1.42 16.71
CA ALA A 320 -0.31 0.33 16.94
C ALA A 320 0.89 0.39 15.97
N ALA A 321 0.66 0.72 14.70
CA ALA A 321 1.72 0.97 13.72
C ALA A 321 2.63 2.12 14.16
N SER A 322 2.06 3.24 14.58
CA SER A 322 2.83 4.41 15.05
C SER A 322 3.68 4.08 16.28
N ARG A 323 3.16 3.31 17.24
CA ARG A 323 3.96 2.82 18.39
C ARG A 323 5.14 1.96 17.93
N ALA A 324 4.95 1.10 16.93
CA ALA A 324 6.03 0.28 16.37
C ALA A 324 7.11 1.14 15.69
N LEU A 325 6.74 2.23 15.00
CA LEU A 325 7.67 3.19 14.41
C LEU A 325 8.49 3.95 15.46
N VAL A 326 7.90 4.31 16.60
CA VAL A 326 8.65 4.87 17.74
C VAL A 326 9.70 3.89 18.23
N LEU A 327 9.33 2.62 18.45
CA LEU A 327 10.27 1.56 18.86
C LEU A 327 11.35 1.29 17.82
N GLN A 328 11.04 1.42 16.54
CA GLN A 328 12.00 1.35 15.45
C GLN A 328 13.04 2.46 15.55
N ALA A 329 12.61 3.72 15.74
CA ALA A 329 13.50 4.86 15.88
C ALA A 329 14.37 4.76 17.14
N GLU A 330 13.85 4.24 18.25
CA GLU A 330 14.62 3.96 19.47
C GLU A 330 15.69 2.88 19.26
N ALA A 331 15.40 1.87 18.45
CA ALA A 331 16.41 0.89 18.01
C ALA A 331 17.50 1.57 17.17
N GLY A 332 17.14 2.54 16.32
CA GLY A 332 18.06 3.36 15.55
C GLY A 332 19.05 4.14 16.44
N ILE A 333 18.62 4.64 17.59
CA ILE A 333 19.54 5.29 18.57
C ILE A 333 20.58 4.28 19.07
N ARG A 334 20.17 3.04 19.38
CA ARG A 334 21.10 2.01 19.84
C ARG A 334 22.08 1.63 18.74
N GLN A 335 21.61 1.52 17.51
CA GLN A 335 22.45 1.23 16.33
C GLN A 335 23.46 2.37 16.11
N ALA A 336 23.03 3.64 16.16
CA ALA A 336 23.91 4.79 16.02
C ALA A 336 24.99 4.84 17.12
N ARG A 337 24.68 4.45 18.36
CA ARG A 337 25.67 4.36 19.45
C ARG A 337 26.68 3.24 19.22
N ALA A 338 26.25 2.11 18.66
CA ALA A 338 27.12 0.98 18.43
C ALA A 338 28.20 1.27 17.36
N THR A 339 27.96 2.21 16.44
CA THR A 339 28.94 2.61 15.43
C THR A 339 30.20 3.26 16.00
N PHE A 340 30.20 3.65 17.30
CA PHE A 340 31.34 4.24 18.01
C PHE A 340 32.17 3.23 18.77
N LEU A 341 31.63 2.05 18.93
CA LEU A 341 32.28 0.99 19.68
C LEU A 341 33.22 0.22 18.75
N PRO A 342 34.28 -0.42 19.32
CA PRO A 342 35.14 -1.27 18.53
C PRO A 342 34.38 -2.36 17.81
N SER A 343 34.81 -2.73 16.62
CA SER A 343 34.30 -3.93 15.94
C SER A 343 35.41 -4.93 15.66
N PHE A 344 35.08 -6.19 15.82
CA PHE A 344 36.00 -7.33 15.56
C PHE A 344 35.55 -8.04 14.31
N SER A 345 36.45 -8.17 13.33
CA SER A 345 36.13 -8.86 12.08
C SER A 345 37.18 -9.90 11.74
N LEU A 346 36.71 -11.02 11.17
CA LEU A 346 37.54 -12.07 10.56
C LEU A 346 37.47 -11.87 9.05
N SER A 347 38.63 -11.81 8.43
CA SER A 347 38.74 -11.86 6.97
C SER A 347 39.70 -12.95 6.55
N GLY A 348 39.40 -13.59 5.44
CA GLY A 348 40.27 -14.59 4.81
C GLY A 348 40.24 -14.40 3.31
N ASN A 349 41.37 -14.55 2.66
CA ASN A 349 41.40 -14.60 1.21
C ASN A 349 42.29 -15.77 0.75
N ILE A 350 41.90 -16.37 -0.36
CA ILE A 350 42.63 -17.41 -1.05
C ILE A 350 42.60 -17.10 -2.54
N GLY A 351 43.75 -17.24 -3.19
CA GLY A 351 43.82 -16.93 -4.61
C GLY A 351 45.08 -17.47 -5.26
N ARG A 352 45.23 -17.13 -6.53
CA ARG A 352 46.42 -17.46 -7.31
C ARG A 352 46.75 -16.28 -8.23
N ILE A 353 48.01 -15.93 -8.30
CA ILE A 353 48.52 -14.87 -9.19
C ILE A 353 49.08 -15.53 -10.45
N TYR A 354 48.57 -15.15 -11.60
CA TYR A 354 49.10 -15.51 -12.91
C TYR A 354 49.78 -14.27 -13.51
N TYR A 355 50.99 -14.44 -14.03
CA TYR A 355 51.74 -13.37 -14.69
C TYR A 355 51.69 -13.58 -16.21
N GLN A 356 51.50 -12.48 -16.97
CA GLN A 356 51.45 -12.56 -18.43
C GLN A 356 52.78 -13.04 -19.03
N ASP A 357 53.89 -12.58 -18.49
CA ASP A 357 55.22 -12.82 -19.04
C ASP A 357 55.98 -13.94 -18.31
N ASN A 358 55.35 -14.64 -17.37
CA ASN A 358 55.95 -15.72 -16.61
C ASN A 358 54.98 -16.90 -16.49
N PRO A 359 55.34 -18.12 -16.92
CA PRO A 359 54.49 -19.29 -16.80
C PRO A 359 54.27 -19.77 -15.36
N VAL A 360 54.96 -19.18 -14.38
CA VAL A 360 54.82 -19.54 -12.97
C VAL A 360 53.61 -18.87 -12.39
N SER A 361 52.73 -19.63 -11.75
CA SER A 361 51.61 -19.12 -10.98
C SER A 361 51.85 -19.34 -9.48
N ASN A 362 51.55 -18.33 -8.65
CA ASN A 362 51.79 -18.40 -7.22
C ASN A 362 50.45 -18.43 -6.47
N PRO A 363 50.15 -19.52 -5.72
CA PRO A 363 49.03 -19.54 -4.80
C PRO A 363 49.35 -18.68 -3.58
N PHE A 364 48.33 -18.05 -3.01
CA PHE A 364 48.43 -17.34 -1.74
C PHE A 364 47.15 -17.51 -0.92
N TYR A 365 47.30 -17.43 0.38
CA TYR A 365 46.19 -17.30 1.31
C TYR A 365 46.57 -16.35 2.44
N MET A 366 45.57 -15.69 3.02
CA MET A 366 45.73 -14.87 4.20
C MET A 366 44.49 -15.02 5.07
N ILE A 367 44.69 -15.15 6.36
CA ILE A 367 43.63 -15.11 7.36
C ILE A 367 44.00 -14.03 8.36
N SER A 368 43.09 -13.11 8.65
CA SER A 368 43.35 -12.04 9.60
C SER A 368 42.14 -11.78 10.49
N VAL A 369 42.39 -11.48 11.75
CA VAL A 369 41.42 -10.89 12.67
C VAL A 369 41.82 -9.45 12.86
N SER A 370 40.84 -8.56 12.65
CA SER A 370 41.10 -7.13 12.79
C SER A 370 40.13 -6.51 13.81
N VAL A 371 40.63 -5.52 14.52
CA VAL A 371 39.87 -4.67 15.41
C VAL A 371 39.81 -3.29 14.79
N ASN A 372 38.60 -2.86 14.48
CA ASN A 372 38.36 -1.50 13.98
C ASN A 372 37.90 -0.59 15.12
N LEU A 373 38.68 0.47 15.37
CA LEU A 373 38.41 1.51 16.37
C LEU A 373 38.08 2.79 15.61
N PRO A 374 36.82 3.17 15.46
CA PRO A 374 36.45 4.38 14.72
C PRO A 374 36.71 5.64 15.57
N PHE A 375 37.63 6.50 15.12
CA PHE A 375 37.88 7.82 15.68
C PHE A 375 37.41 8.89 14.69
N LEU A 376 36.21 9.43 14.87
CA LEU A 376 35.57 10.35 13.91
C LEU A 376 35.47 11.81 14.43
N PHE A 377 36.32 12.24 15.34
CA PHE A 377 36.48 13.64 15.83
C PHE A 377 35.13 14.38 16.01
N GLY A 378 34.21 13.85 16.83
CA GLY A 378 32.92 14.51 17.13
C GLY A 378 31.78 14.24 16.15
N LEU A 379 32.02 13.72 14.95
CA LEU A 379 30.97 13.37 13.98
C LEU A 379 29.97 12.36 14.55
N GLN A 380 30.43 11.53 15.44
CA GLN A 380 29.71 10.47 16.12
C GLN A 380 28.57 11.03 17.00
N GLU A 381 28.85 12.09 17.74
CA GLU A 381 27.86 12.74 18.62
C GLU A 381 26.68 13.29 17.82
N TYR A 382 26.96 13.85 16.63
CA TYR A 382 25.92 14.34 15.73
C TYR A 382 25.07 13.22 15.12
N GLN A 383 25.63 12.04 14.86
CA GLN A 383 24.86 10.88 14.41
C GLN A 383 23.88 10.40 15.50
N VAL A 384 24.31 10.33 16.77
CA VAL A 384 23.39 10.00 17.87
C VAL A 384 22.39 11.10 18.09
N LEU A 385 22.78 12.36 17.96
CA LEU A 385 21.87 13.50 18.09
C LEU A 385 20.79 13.45 17.00
N ALA A 386 21.18 13.17 15.77
CA ALA A 386 20.24 12.99 14.66
C ALA A 386 19.26 11.83 14.92
N ALA A 387 19.75 10.66 15.37
CA ALA A 387 18.92 9.53 15.71
C ALA A 387 17.95 9.82 16.86
N LYS A 388 18.38 10.60 17.86
CA LYS A 388 17.51 11.05 18.96
C LYS A 388 16.42 11.99 18.44
N ALA A 389 16.78 12.96 17.59
CA ALA A 389 15.80 13.87 16.98
C ALA A 389 14.77 13.13 16.13
N GLN A 390 15.18 12.08 15.40
CA GLN A 390 14.26 11.21 14.66
C GLN A 390 13.31 10.45 15.60
N ALA A 391 13.79 9.97 16.75
CA ALA A 391 12.94 9.30 17.73
C ALA A 391 11.94 10.26 18.40
N GLU A 392 12.33 11.48 18.71
CA GLU A 392 11.41 12.52 19.20
C GLU A 392 10.37 12.87 18.12
N ALA A 393 10.78 13.07 16.88
CA ALA A 393 9.86 13.31 15.79
C ALA A 393 8.81 12.17 15.62
N ALA A 394 9.24 10.91 15.77
CA ALA A 394 8.32 9.77 15.75
C ALA A 394 7.32 9.78 16.93
N ARG A 395 7.75 10.22 18.12
CA ARG A 395 6.86 10.40 19.30
C ARG A 395 5.86 11.52 19.10
N ASP A 396 6.30 12.63 18.52
CA ASP A 396 5.42 13.76 18.22
C ASP A 396 4.38 13.39 17.15
N GLN A 397 4.78 12.64 16.11
CA GLN A 397 3.87 12.10 15.10
C GLN A 397 2.83 11.14 15.72
N MET A 398 3.26 10.28 16.67
CA MET A 398 2.33 9.43 17.41
C MET A 398 1.35 10.25 18.25
N THR A 399 1.81 11.33 18.85
CA THR A 399 0.96 12.24 19.65
C THR A 399 -0.03 12.98 18.77
N GLU A 400 0.41 13.48 17.61
CA GLU A 400 -0.45 14.11 16.60
C GLU A 400 -1.53 13.15 16.11
N LEU A 401 -1.15 11.90 15.75
CA LEU A 401 -2.09 10.86 15.37
C LEU A 401 -3.12 10.59 16.48
N GLY A 402 -2.67 10.50 17.74
CA GLY A 402 -3.55 10.29 18.89
C GLY A 402 -4.61 11.39 19.04
N ARG A 403 -4.22 12.66 18.87
CA ARG A 403 -5.16 13.79 18.87
C ARG A 403 -6.10 13.76 17.67
N GLY A 404 -5.61 13.35 16.52
CA GLY A 404 -6.43 13.14 15.33
C GLY A 404 -7.51 12.07 15.55
N ILE A 405 -7.14 10.95 16.18
CA ILE A 405 -8.06 9.85 16.54
C ILE A 405 -9.11 10.36 17.55
N GLU A 406 -8.71 11.10 18.56
CA GLU A 406 -9.63 11.70 19.54
C GLU A 406 -10.68 12.58 18.87
N LEU A 407 -10.25 13.45 17.94
CA LEU A 407 -11.16 14.29 17.18
C LEU A 407 -12.09 13.50 16.25
N GLN A 408 -11.57 12.45 15.58
CA GLN A 408 -12.38 11.58 14.71
C GLN A 408 -13.48 10.88 15.49
N VAL A 409 -13.14 10.26 16.64
CA VAL A 409 -14.12 9.57 17.50
C VAL A 409 -15.13 10.56 18.07
N TRP A 410 -14.69 11.74 18.49
CA TRP A 410 -15.58 12.80 18.96
C TRP A 410 -16.60 13.19 17.86
N THR A 411 -16.11 13.45 16.66
CA THR A 411 -16.96 13.90 15.53
C THR A 411 -17.94 12.80 15.12
N SER A 412 -17.48 11.56 14.97
CA SER A 412 -18.33 10.44 14.56
C SER A 412 -19.37 10.07 15.63
N TYR A 413 -19.01 10.17 16.93
CA TYR A 413 -19.93 9.93 18.03
C TYR A 413 -21.10 10.94 18.02
N TYR A 414 -20.80 12.24 17.93
CA TYR A 414 -21.85 13.26 17.89
C TYR A 414 -22.59 13.28 16.55
N GLY A 415 -21.92 12.91 15.45
CA GLY A 415 -22.56 12.68 14.15
C GLY A 415 -23.62 11.59 14.24
N LEU A 416 -23.29 10.43 14.83
CA LEU A 416 -24.21 9.33 15.02
C LEU A 416 -25.37 9.71 15.94
N LYS A 417 -25.11 10.40 17.04
CA LYS A 417 -26.15 10.87 17.96
C LYS A 417 -27.09 11.91 17.31
N THR A 418 -26.55 12.76 16.45
CA THR A 418 -27.34 13.74 15.70
C THR A 418 -28.23 13.04 14.66
N SER A 419 -27.69 12.04 13.94
CA SER A 419 -28.46 11.29 12.95
C SER A 419 -29.59 10.45 13.59
N GLU A 420 -29.39 9.95 14.81
CA GLU A 420 -30.47 9.33 15.60
C GLU A 420 -31.62 10.30 15.85
N GLN A 421 -31.31 11.54 16.27
CA GLN A 421 -32.31 12.53 16.52
C GLN A 421 -33.02 12.99 15.23
N LYS A 422 -32.25 13.10 14.11
CA LYS A 422 -32.83 13.40 12.79
C LYS A 422 -33.90 12.38 12.38
N ILE A 423 -33.67 11.08 12.61
CA ILE A 423 -34.65 10.04 12.27
C ILE A 423 -35.94 10.21 13.06
N LYS A 424 -35.86 10.48 14.39
CA LYS A 424 -37.04 10.72 15.22
C LYS A 424 -37.83 11.89 14.68
N THR A 425 -37.20 13.03 14.43
CA THR A 425 -37.81 14.24 13.90
C THR A 425 -38.36 14.03 12.48
N ALA A 426 -37.66 13.27 11.63
CA ALA A 426 -38.15 12.98 10.27
C ALA A 426 -39.41 12.06 10.27
N ARG A 427 -39.51 11.14 11.25
CA ARG A 427 -40.73 10.34 11.46
C ARG A 427 -41.91 11.22 11.85
N ASP A 428 -41.72 12.12 12.81
CA ASP A 428 -42.75 13.05 13.26
C ASP A 428 -43.20 14.00 12.11
N LEU A 429 -42.21 14.47 11.30
CA LEU A 429 -42.46 15.25 10.10
C LEU A 429 -43.35 14.48 9.10
N LEU A 430 -42.98 13.22 8.80
CA LEU A 430 -43.70 12.41 7.83
C LEU A 430 -45.14 12.10 8.31
N GLU A 431 -45.32 11.81 9.59
CA GLU A 431 -46.66 11.58 10.19
C GLU A 431 -47.51 12.81 10.05
N SER A 432 -47.00 13.98 10.46
CA SER A 432 -47.73 15.25 10.37
C SER A 432 -48.03 15.66 8.93
N ALA A 433 -47.08 15.46 8.01
CA ALA A 433 -47.23 15.75 6.59
C ALA A 433 -48.27 14.81 5.94
N THR A 434 -48.33 13.56 6.33
CA THR A 434 -49.31 12.58 5.84
C THR A 434 -50.70 12.99 6.27
N ALA A 435 -50.89 13.29 7.54
CA ALA A 435 -52.18 13.76 8.06
C ALA A 435 -52.65 15.08 7.39
N SER A 436 -51.70 16.03 7.18
CA SER A 436 -51.98 17.29 6.48
C SER A 436 -52.40 17.07 5.02
N TYR A 437 -51.74 16.18 4.31
CA TYR A 437 -52.08 15.81 2.95
C TYR A 437 -53.48 15.18 2.86
N ASP A 438 -53.76 14.23 3.74
CA ASP A 438 -55.09 13.55 3.77
C ASP A 438 -56.24 14.53 3.99
N VAL A 439 -56.09 15.49 4.90
CA VAL A 439 -57.07 16.57 5.13
C VAL A 439 -57.18 17.47 3.89
N ALA A 440 -56.08 17.91 3.32
CA ALA A 440 -56.10 18.78 2.12
C ALA A 440 -56.73 18.07 0.92
N PHE A 441 -56.39 16.79 0.71
CA PHE A 441 -56.97 15.96 -0.34
C PHE A 441 -58.48 15.75 -0.16
N GLY A 442 -58.94 15.46 1.05
CA GLY A 442 -60.36 15.32 1.38
C GLY A 442 -61.11 16.60 1.12
N ARG A 443 -60.61 17.75 1.60
CA ARG A 443 -61.22 19.09 1.36
C ARG A 443 -61.29 19.44 -0.12
N TYR A 444 -60.24 19.16 -0.87
CA TYR A 444 -60.21 19.40 -2.32
C TYR A 444 -61.22 18.52 -3.06
N LYS A 445 -61.33 17.23 -2.67
CA LYS A 445 -62.29 16.29 -3.25
C LYS A 445 -63.73 16.75 -3.05
N GLU A 446 -64.10 17.23 -1.85
CA GLU A 446 -65.38 17.73 -1.52
C GLU A 446 -65.68 19.18 -2.07
N GLY A 447 -64.68 19.80 -2.73
CA GLY A 447 -64.82 21.11 -3.35
C GLY A 447 -64.72 22.30 -2.38
N VAL A 448 -64.34 22.08 -1.12
CA VAL A 448 -64.19 23.13 -0.09
C VAL A 448 -62.71 23.53 0.17
N GLY A 449 -61.76 22.90 -0.54
CA GLY A 449 -60.37 23.23 -0.51
C GLY A 449 -59.81 23.73 -1.83
N SER A 450 -58.73 24.52 -1.80
CA SER A 450 -58.06 24.99 -3.02
C SER A 450 -57.04 23.92 -3.51
N ILE A 451 -56.75 23.96 -4.83
CA ILE A 451 -55.69 23.10 -5.41
C ILE A 451 -54.30 23.47 -4.84
N LEU A 452 -54.09 24.76 -4.52
CA LEU A 452 -52.82 25.24 -3.96
C LEU A 452 -52.53 24.62 -2.59
N ASP A 453 -53.57 24.49 -1.72
CA ASP A 453 -53.43 23.84 -0.42
C ASP A 453 -53.07 22.36 -0.60
N LEU A 454 -53.73 21.66 -1.55
CA LEU A 454 -53.44 20.27 -1.86
C LEU A 454 -52.03 20.08 -2.39
N LEU A 455 -51.59 20.87 -3.38
CA LEU A 455 -50.25 20.76 -3.97
C LEU A 455 -49.16 21.15 -2.97
N SER A 456 -49.41 22.12 -2.09
CA SER A 456 -48.52 22.46 -0.97
C SER A 456 -48.37 21.29 0.01
N ALA A 457 -49.49 20.72 0.46
CA ALA A 457 -49.47 19.56 1.36
C ALA A 457 -48.82 18.35 0.71
N GLN A 458 -49.06 18.12 -0.59
CA GLN A 458 -48.39 17.07 -1.37
C GLN A 458 -46.87 17.26 -1.39
N THR A 459 -46.40 18.49 -1.63
CA THR A 459 -44.95 18.79 -1.66
C THR A 459 -44.29 18.56 -0.29
N ILE A 460 -44.97 18.94 0.81
CA ILE A 460 -44.48 18.68 2.16
C ILE A 460 -44.42 17.19 2.46
N LEU A 461 -45.42 16.40 2.05
CA LEU A 461 -45.42 14.94 2.20
C LEU A 461 -44.30 14.28 1.40
N GLN A 462 -44.08 14.73 0.16
CA GLN A 462 -42.96 14.23 -0.68
C GLN A 462 -41.62 14.49 -0.01
N ASN A 463 -41.38 15.72 0.47
CA ASN A 463 -40.18 16.08 1.18
C ASN A 463 -40.03 15.26 2.47
N GLY A 464 -41.08 15.05 3.25
CA GLY A 464 -41.03 14.23 4.46
C GLY A 464 -40.61 12.78 4.21
N ARG A 465 -41.08 12.17 3.10
CA ARG A 465 -40.61 10.82 2.70
C ARG A 465 -39.14 10.78 2.33
N VAL A 466 -38.66 11.75 1.54
CA VAL A 466 -37.27 11.89 1.13
C VAL A 466 -36.38 12.12 2.36
N GLU A 467 -36.78 13.04 3.25
CA GLU A 467 -36.03 13.33 4.48
C GLU A 467 -35.91 12.12 5.41
N LEU A 468 -36.94 11.27 5.53
CA LEU A 468 -36.84 10.05 6.32
C LEU A 468 -35.83 9.05 5.72
N VAL A 469 -35.85 8.87 4.39
CA VAL A 469 -34.86 8.01 3.71
C VAL A 469 -33.47 8.56 3.91
N GLN A 470 -33.26 9.87 3.75
CA GLN A 470 -31.97 10.53 3.94
C GLN A 470 -31.49 10.42 5.39
N ALA A 471 -32.36 10.65 6.38
CA ALA A 471 -32.03 10.51 7.79
C ALA A 471 -31.59 9.08 8.16
N LYS A 472 -32.27 8.06 7.60
CA LYS A 472 -31.85 6.65 7.77
C LYS A 472 -30.49 6.41 7.13
N SER A 473 -30.25 6.89 5.92
CA SER A 473 -28.97 6.79 5.23
C SER A 473 -27.83 7.44 6.03
N ASP A 474 -28.04 8.68 6.50
CA ASP A 474 -27.08 9.43 7.31
C ASP A 474 -26.69 8.64 8.58
N TRP A 475 -27.66 7.94 9.18
CA TRP A 475 -27.44 7.16 10.38
C TRP A 475 -26.57 5.91 10.10
N PHE A 476 -26.84 5.15 9.03
CA PHE A 476 -26.03 4.00 8.67
C PHE A 476 -24.60 4.41 8.29
N LEU A 477 -24.44 5.49 7.54
CA LEU A 477 -23.11 6.03 7.21
C LEU A 477 -22.36 6.50 8.46
N ALA A 478 -23.07 7.19 9.38
CA ALA A 478 -22.48 7.60 10.65
C ALA A 478 -22.11 6.42 11.55
N LEU A 479 -22.89 5.33 11.52
CA LEU A 479 -22.59 4.10 12.26
C LEU A 479 -21.31 3.43 11.73
N VAL A 480 -21.21 3.26 10.43
CA VAL A 480 -20.02 2.68 9.78
C VAL A 480 -18.78 3.51 10.09
N GLN A 481 -18.89 4.85 10.00
CA GLN A 481 -17.80 5.76 10.33
C GLN A 481 -17.41 5.65 11.82
N PHE A 482 -18.38 5.59 12.72
CA PHE A 482 -18.12 5.46 14.16
C PHE A 482 -17.46 4.12 14.52
N THR A 483 -17.90 3.01 13.93
CA THR A 483 -17.31 1.69 14.14
C THR A 483 -15.86 1.64 13.63
N HIS A 484 -15.58 2.28 12.51
CA HIS A 484 -14.21 2.45 12.00
C HIS A 484 -13.36 3.29 12.96
N ASP A 485 -13.84 4.48 13.37
CA ASP A 485 -13.08 5.43 14.17
C ASP A 485 -12.78 4.90 15.58
N THR A 486 -13.64 4.03 16.10
CA THR A 486 -13.41 3.33 17.38
C THR A 486 -12.54 2.08 17.24
N GLY A 487 -12.14 1.69 16.01
CA GLY A 487 -11.38 0.47 15.75
C GLY A 487 -12.18 -0.82 15.98
N ALA A 488 -13.51 -0.73 15.92
CA ALA A 488 -14.42 -1.88 16.11
C ALA A 488 -14.72 -2.63 14.80
N LEU A 489 -14.33 -2.09 13.64
CA LEU A 489 -14.39 -2.78 12.35
C LEU A 489 -13.33 -3.90 12.34
N GLU A 490 -13.75 -5.12 12.67
CA GLU A 490 -12.88 -6.29 12.58
C GLU A 490 -13.02 -6.91 11.19
N PRO A 491 -11.90 -7.12 10.45
CA PRO A 491 -11.95 -7.95 9.27
C PRO A 491 -12.39 -9.35 9.64
N PRO A 492 -13.15 -10.06 8.79
CA PRO A 492 -13.59 -11.43 9.07
C PRO A 492 -12.39 -12.29 9.44
N ALA A 493 -12.52 -13.07 10.51
CA ALA A 493 -11.45 -13.92 11.02
C ALA A 493 -10.99 -14.88 9.91
N ALA A 494 -9.70 -14.88 9.62
CA ALA A 494 -9.13 -15.81 8.65
C ALA A 494 -9.56 -17.23 9.03
N PRO A 495 -10.03 -18.06 8.08
CA PRO A 495 -10.40 -19.44 8.38
C PRO A 495 -9.21 -20.12 9.06
N ALA A 496 -9.46 -20.68 10.24
CA ALA A 496 -8.44 -21.38 11.01
C ALA A 496 -7.74 -22.37 10.07
N LYS A 497 -6.43 -22.23 9.87
CA LYS A 497 -5.65 -23.16 9.06
C LYS A 497 -5.85 -24.53 9.66
N SER A 498 -6.68 -25.34 9.02
CA SER A 498 -6.88 -26.74 9.39
C SER A 498 -5.52 -27.44 9.30
N GLY A 499 -4.93 -27.71 10.48
CA GLY A 499 -3.97 -28.76 10.75
C GLY A 499 -2.83 -28.95 9.76
N LEU A 500 -1.74 -28.19 9.93
CA LEU A 500 -0.43 -28.79 9.68
C LEU A 500 -0.14 -29.72 10.87
N PRO A 501 0.08 -31.04 10.67
CA PRO A 501 0.45 -31.91 11.76
C PRO A 501 1.80 -31.45 12.32
N SER A 502 1.83 -31.20 13.63
CA SER A 502 3.05 -30.94 14.38
C SER A 502 4.01 -32.13 14.21
N SER A 503 5.13 -31.89 13.50
CA SER A 503 6.24 -32.83 13.45
C SER A 503 7.03 -32.79 14.76
N SER A 504 6.48 -33.35 15.82
CA SER A 504 7.22 -33.59 17.06
C SER A 504 6.66 -34.84 17.74
N GLU A 505 7.01 -36.01 17.20
CA GLU A 505 7.14 -37.24 17.95
C GLU A 505 7.95 -38.23 17.12
N LYS A 506 9.27 -38.09 17.15
CA LYS A 506 10.14 -39.24 16.97
C LYS A 506 10.70 -39.59 18.32
N GLY A 507 10.04 -40.56 18.91
CA GLY A 507 10.44 -41.23 20.13
C GLY A 507 11.87 -41.80 20.00
N ASP A 508 12.55 -41.56 21.03
CA ASP A 508 13.79 -42.24 21.47
C ASP A 508 13.50 -43.71 21.71
N HIS A 509 14.10 -44.58 20.89
CA HIS A 509 14.32 -46.00 21.25
C HIS A 509 15.69 -46.38 20.78
N ARG A 510 16.62 -46.36 21.73
CA ARG A 510 17.83 -47.22 21.69
C ARG A 510 17.50 -48.65 22.21
N PRO A 511 18.20 -49.64 21.70
CA PRO A 511 19.16 -50.31 22.60
C PRO A 511 20.62 -49.93 22.28
#